data_5cf7db300f508508f72960274b35c83b
#
_entry.id   5cf7db300f508508f72960274b35c83b
#
_cell.length_a   1.000
_cell.length_b   1.000
_cell.length_c   1.000
_cell.angle_alpha   90.00
_cell.angle_beta   90.00
_cell.angle_gamma   90.00
#
_symmetry.space_group_name_H-M   'P 1'
#
loop_
_entity.id
_entity.type
_entity.pdbx_description
1 polymer ?
#
loop_
_entity_poly.entity_id
_entity_poly.type
_entity_poly.pdbx_seq_one_letter_code
_entity_poly.pdbx_strand_id
1 'polypeptide(L)'
;MIIPYVHNQSYQILSDSRKQFSEVGANFIEAALDTVKSNQNYWLSVPIYMNDFLFSFWNSYQAFVELGKSKQESALETSLYMSKASQTYLLGMLTYMNDFMHPYWTAANSFTQREKEKLAKTLPLESLLDYLELVQFNLQVAERGFTGSLKGMDNYHRRETANASMAWLNSFFDREDNLHDYSRRQARLMDLLVYGYPQAIKAIKPAYGFHFDDGGYIKTAETERFVLYQVLPRDKKVKVRKSGKPIIIIPPYVLGPNILAFLPDEQKSYVHAYANQGIPTYVRIMKDIDVTPAVQTMTGEDDARDTRIFCTKVKAIHGRPVTLNGFCQGGFMAVIDILSGELDGLVDALITCVAPMDGTRSAALVEYMQHLPPRFRDLGYAVKDLPNGNRVVDGKVMSWVYKLKSMEKEFSLVTLHRDLMNLEGPDGKEIKISSTSAAMNHWLIYDRNDLPEGITKLSFDSYTIPVAQDGTLPVKLFGRTLNFKGIQEKGIQWLLCYAEKDDLVDKAAAIAPLDFVKAEVTVFPKGHGAIATSWSHQDTECALHKRFGSCRGPVRFQLDLEEKKPRP
;
A
#
# COMPACT_ATOMS: atom_id res chain seq x y z
N MET A 1 31.05 -27.63 20.91
CA MET A 1 30.36 -26.38 21.34
C MET A 1 29.26 -25.90 20.36
N ILE A 2 29.21 -26.41 19.13
CA ILE A 2 28.20 -26.06 18.10
C ILE A 2 26.89 -26.83 18.29
N ILE A 3 26.95 -28.07 18.73
CA ILE A 3 25.75 -28.93 18.93
C ILE A 3 24.74 -28.37 19.97
N PRO A 4 25.17 -27.84 21.14
CA PRO A 4 24.23 -27.25 22.09
C PRO A 4 23.56 -25.95 21.57
N TYR A 5 24.24 -25.18 20.72
CA TYR A 5 23.73 -23.94 20.16
C TYR A 5 22.64 -24.22 19.11
N VAL A 6 22.88 -25.18 18.22
CA VAL A 6 21.90 -25.62 17.21
C VAL A 6 20.69 -26.28 17.90
N HIS A 7 20.93 -27.06 18.94
CA HIS A 7 19.86 -27.72 19.70
C HIS A 7 18.99 -26.69 20.46
N ASN A 8 19.59 -25.67 21.06
CA ASN A 8 18.84 -24.61 21.74
C ASN A 8 18.06 -23.71 20.75
N GLN A 9 18.62 -23.36 19.59
CA GLN A 9 17.89 -22.62 18.57
C GLN A 9 16.75 -23.47 17.95
N SER A 10 16.99 -24.74 17.69
CA SER A 10 15.93 -25.64 17.22
C SER A 10 14.83 -25.84 18.26
N TYR A 11 15.16 -25.87 19.54
CA TYR A 11 14.17 -25.93 20.63
C TYR A 11 13.40 -24.63 20.81
N GLN A 12 14.05 -23.49 20.66
CA GLN A 12 13.40 -22.18 20.68
C GLN A 12 12.49 -21.99 19.47
N ILE A 13 12.96 -22.36 18.27
CA ILE A 13 12.16 -22.37 17.03
C ILE A 13 10.95 -23.30 17.16
N LEU A 14 11.13 -24.49 17.71
CA LEU A 14 10.04 -25.43 17.97
C LEU A 14 9.07 -24.94 19.06
N SER A 15 9.59 -24.28 20.09
CA SER A 15 8.81 -23.69 21.18
C SER A 15 8.01 -22.46 20.70
N ASP A 16 8.65 -21.58 19.96
CA ASP A 16 8.03 -20.38 19.39
C ASP A 16 7.08 -20.75 18.25
N SER A 17 7.44 -21.75 17.43
CA SER A 17 6.53 -22.37 16.45
C SER A 17 5.35 -23.05 17.14
N ARG A 18 5.55 -23.71 18.29
CA ARG A 18 4.49 -24.34 19.06
C ARG A 18 3.56 -23.32 19.71
N LYS A 19 4.10 -22.18 20.16
CA LYS A 19 3.32 -21.07 20.71
C LYS A 19 2.55 -20.33 19.61
N GLN A 20 3.19 -20.02 18.49
CA GLN A 20 2.52 -19.50 17.29
C GLN A 20 1.56 -20.52 16.68
N PHE A 21 1.91 -21.81 16.63
CA PHE A 21 0.97 -22.87 16.22
C PHE A 21 -0.19 -23.02 17.18
N SER A 22 0.01 -22.81 18.47
CA SER A 22 -1.05 -22.84 19.49
C SER A 22 -1.96 -21.60 19.39
N GLU A 23 -1.40 -20.42 19.16
CA GLU A 23 -2.18 -19.18 18.95
C GLU A 23 -2.82 -19.12 17.56
N VAL A 24 -2.10 -19.51 16.51
CA VAL A 24 -2.64 -19.69 15.15
C VAL A 24 -3.59 -20.88 15.13
N GLY A 25 -3.31 -21.96 15.84
CA GLY A 25 -4.17 -23.12 15.97
C GLY A 25 -5.44 -22.83 16.76
N ALA A 26 -5.38 -22.06 17.83
CA ALA A 26 -6.56 -21.63 18.58
C ALA A 26 -7.42 -20.64 17.76
N ASN A 27 -6.80 -19.66 17.14
CA ASN A 27 -7.46 -18.73 16.22
C ASN A 27 -7.94 -19.42 14.94
N PHE A 28 -7.17 -20.41 14.42
CA PHE A 28 -7.56 -21.23 13.27
C PHE A 28 -8.68 -22.21 13.66
N ILE A 29 -8.66 -22.79 14.85
CA ILE A 29 -9.72 -23.68 15.33
C ILE A 29 -10.98 -22.89 15.64
N GLU A 30 -10.89 -21.71 16.21
CA GLU A 30 -12.04 -20.84 16.47
C GLU A 30 -12.61 -20.27 15.16
N ALA A 31 -11.78 -19.80 14.26
CA ALA A 31 -12.17 -19.38 12.93
C ALA A 31 -12.53 -20.57 12.03
N ALA A 32 -11.88 -21.73 12.13
CA ALA A 32 -12.26 -22.94 11.42
C ALA A 32 -13.53 -23.56 11.98
N LEU A 33 -13.80 -23.48 13.28
CA LEU A 33 -15.09 -23.88 13.86
C LEU A 33 -16.21 -22.92 13.43
N ASP A 34 -15.94 -21.63 13.29
CA ASP A 34 -16.88 -20.68 12.72
C ASP A 34 -17.01 -20.81 11.19
N THR A 35 -15.94 -21.22 10.49
CA THR A 35 -15.92 -21.50 9.05
C THR A 35 -16.38 -22.94 8.75
N VAL A 36 -16.16 -23.92 9.62
CA VAL A 36 -16.69 -25.29 9.55
C VAL A 36 -18.20 -25.29 9.73
N LYS A 37 -18.76 -24.35 10.44
CA LYS A 37 -20.19 -24.08 10.39
C LYS A 37 -20.65 -23.50 9.05
N SER A 38 -19.74 -22.98 8.23
CA SER A 38 -20.05 -22.36 6.95
C SER A 38 -19.40 -23.00 5.70
N ASN A 39 -18.23 -23.71 5.77
CA ASN A 39 -17.63 -24.35 4.56
C ASN A 39 -16.44 -25.27 4.83
N GLN A 40 -16.67 -26.57 4.88
CA GLN A 40 -15.71 -27.53 5.43
C GLN A 40 -14.52 -27.98 4.55
N ASN A 41 -14.59 -27.95 3.23
CA ASN A 41 -13.71 -28.83 2.43
C ASN A 41 -12.60 -28.14 1.62
N TYR A 42 -12.70 -26.86 1.36
CA TYR A 42 -11.81 -26.19 0.40
C TYR A 42 -10.47 -25.77 1.02
N TRP A 43 -10.49 -25.19 2.20
CA TRP A 43 -9.28 -24.69 2.86
C TRP A 43 -8.36 -25.76 3.42
N LEU A 44 -8.85 -27.00 3.60
CA LEU A 44 -8.04 -28.15 4.01
C LEU A 44 -7.26 -28.77 2.84
N SER A 45 -7.72 -28.61 1.60
CA SER A 45 -7.04 -29.18 0.44
C SER A 45 -5.78 -28.40 0.04
N VAL A 46 -5.77 -27.06 0.18
CA VAL A 46 -4.61 -26.24 -0.18
C VAL A 46 -3.36 -26.56 0.65
N PRO A 47 -3.41 -26.67 2.00
CA PRO A 47 -2.27 -27.13 2.79
C PRO A 47 -1.79 -28.55 2.42
N ILE A 48 -2.69 -29.46 2.05
CA ILE A 48 -2.33 -30.85 1.68
C ILE A 48 -1.53 -30.85 0.37
N TYR A 49 -2.02 -30.19 -0.68
CA TYR A 49 -1.28 -30.08 -1.96
C TYR A 49 0.04 -29.36 -1.82
N MET A 50 0.09 -28.32 -0.97
CA MET A 50 1.34 -27.62 -0.67
C MET A 50 2.32 -28.51 0.08
N ASN A 51 1.87 -29.30 1.03
CA ASN A 51 2.69 -30.24 1.77
C ASN A 51 3.30 -31.30 0.85
N ASP A 52 2.53 -31.88 -0.06
CA ASP A 52 3.00 -32.87 -1.04
C ASP A 52 4.03 -32.27 -2.00
N PHE A 53 3.82 -31.05 -2.48
CA PHE A 53 4.78 -30.35 -3.31
C PHE A 53 6.10 -30.07 -2.56
N LEU A 54 6.01 -29.61 -1.31
CA LEU A 54 7.16 -29.35 -0.44
C LEU A 54 7.93 -30.62 -0.10
N PHE A 55 7.24 -31.73 0.15
CA PHE A 55 7.86 -33.03 0.38
C PHE A 55 8.61 -33.53 -0.87
N SER A 56 8.04 -33.37 -2.05
CA SER A 56 8.70 -33.74 -3.32
C SER A 56 9.95 -32.90 -3.57
N PHE A 57 9.88 -31.59 -3.29
CA PHE A 57 11.02 -30.69 -3.35
C PHE A 57 12.09 -31.04 -2.32
N TRP A 58 11.68 -31.32 -1.07
CA TRP A 58 12.54 -31.75 0.01
C TRP A 58 13.29 -33.06 -0.30
N ASN A 59 12.57 -34.09 -0.79
CA ASN A 59 13.17 -35.35 -1.14
C ASN A 59 14.17 -35.24 -2.31
N SER A 60 13.90 -34.36 -3.29
CA SER A 60 14.83 -34.07 -4.37
C SER A 60 16.09 -33.38 -3.85
N TYR A 61 15.93 -32.47 -2.90
CA TYR A 61 17.03 -31.78 -2.26
C TYR A 61 17.89 -32.70 -1.37
N GLN A 62 17.27 -33.57 -0.58
CA GLN A 62 17.99 -34.57 0.22
C GLN A 62 18.78 -35.55 -0.65
N ALA A 63 18.20 -36.03 -1.76
CA ALA A 63 18.89 -36.91 -2.70
C ALA A 63 20.15 -36.24 -3.30
N PHE A 64 20.08 -34.92 -3.58
CA PHE A 64 21.25 -34.15 -4.02
C PHE A 64 22.35 -34.05 -2.95
N VAL A 65 21.98 -33.81 -1.69
CA VAL A 65 22.93 -33.73 -0.57
C VAL A 65 23.60 -35.10 -0.30
N GLU A 66 22.85 -36.21 -0.44
CA GLU A 66 23.40 -37.55 -0.24
C GLU A 66 24.41 -37.97 -1.30
N LEU A 67 24.25 -37.53 -2.55
CA LEU A 67 25.20 -37.78 -3.62
C LEU A 67 26.56 -37.06 -3.46
N GLY A 68 26.63 -35.99 -2.66
CA GLY A 68 27.83 -35.16 -2.43
C GLY A 68 28.75 -35.58 -1.27
N LYS A 69 28.56 -36.71 -0.62
CA LYS A 69 29.23 -37.14 0.62
C LYS A 69 30.73 -37.55 0.48
N SER A 70 31.58 -36.72 -0.08
CA SER A 70 32.99 -37.06 -0.20
C SER A 70 33.94 -36.43 0.85
N LYS A 71 33.52 -35.48 1.65
CA LYS A 71 34.30 -34.87 2.75
C LYS A 71 33.45 -34.74 4.03
N GLN A 72 33.76 -35.53 5.03
CA GLN A 72 32.88 -35.86 6.17
C GLN A 72 32.46 -34.67 7.07
N GLU A 73 33.30 -33.67 7.32
CA GLU A 73 32.96 -32.50 8.15
C GLU A 73 32.16 -31.44 7.38
N SER A 74 32.54 -31.13 6.17
CA SER A 74 31.82 -30.21 5.28
C SER A 74 30.45 -30.73 4.88
N ALA A 75 30.29 -32.05 4.75
CA ALA A 75 29.00 -32.68 4.43
C ALA A 75 27.99 -32.57 5.57
N LEU A 76 28.45 -32.71 6.82
CA LEU A 76 27.57 -32.56 7.99
C LEU A 76 27.06 -31.11 8.13
N GLU A 77 27.96 -30.14 8.04
CA GLU A 77 27.59 -28.70 8.11
C GLU A 77 26.66 -28.32 6.96
N THR A 78 26.94 -28.76 5.74
CA THR A 78 26.08 -28.57 4.57
C THR A 78 24.67 -29.14 4.81
N SER A 79 24.57 -30.35 5.35
CA SER A 79 23.31 -30.98 5.69
C SER A 79 22.54 -30.20 6.77
N LEU A 80 23.25 -29.68 7.78
CA LEU A 80 22.64 -28.84 8.82
C LEU A 80 22.12 -27.51 8.27
N TYR A 81 22.87 -26.83 7.39
CA TYR A 81 22.40 -25.60 6.74
C TYR A 81 21.18 -25.84 5.85
N MET A 82 21.17 -26.93 5.08
CA MET A 82 20.03 -27.31 4.24
C MET A 82 18.80 -27.63 5.08
N SER A 83 18.96 -28.41 6.15
CA SER A 83 17.88 -28.73 7.08
C SER A 83 17.31 -27.45 7.70
N LYS A 84 18.18 -26.55 8.17
CA LYS A 84 17.77 -25.26 8.72
C LYS A 84 17.04 -24.41 7.69
N ALA A 85 17.59 -24.27 6.48
CA ALA A 85 16.97 -23.48 5.42
C ALA A 85 15.55 -23.98 5.11
N SER A 86 15.36 -25.28 5.01
CA SER A 86 14.06 -25.88 4.70
C SER A 86 13.05 -25.74 5.83
N GLN A 87 13.44 -25.95 7.07
CA GLN A 87 12.55 -25.73 8.22
C GLN A 87 12.13 -24.25 8.32
N THR A 88 13.07 -23.34 8.11
CA THR A 88 12.79 -21.89 8.14
C THR A 88 11.93 -21.47 6.93
N TYR A 89 12.12 -22.08 5.76
CA TYR A 89 11.26 -21.86 4.59
C TYR A 89 9.81 -22.27 4.86
N LEU A 90 9.60 -23.46 5.45
CA LEU A 90 8.26 -23.91 5.85
C LEU A 90 7.61 -22.94 6.84
N LEU A 91 8.35 -22.49 7.83
CA LEU A 91 7.86 -21.49 8.78
C LEU A 91 7.51 -20.16 8.07
N GLY A 92 8.34 -19.73 7.13
CA GLY A 92 8.06 -18.57 6.28
C GLY A 92 6.76 -18.72 5.51
N MET A 93 6.53 -19.86 4.89
CA MET A 93 5.28 -20.14 4.17
C MET A 93 4.06 -20.05 5.09
N LEU A 94 4.12 -20.62 6.28
CA LEU A 94 3.03 -20.55 7.25
C LEU A 94 2.78 -19.11 7.73
N THR A 95 3.84 -18.34 7.97
CA THR A 95 3.75 -16.94 8.38
C THR A 95 3.10 -16.10 7.28
N TYR A 96 3.59 -16.21 6.04
CA TYR A 96 3.02 -15.47 4.91
C TYR A 96 1.57 -15.88 4.62
N MET A 97 1.23 -17.16 4.78
CA MET A 97 -0.13 -17.63 4.64
C MET A 97 -1.05 -17.03 5.71
N ASN A 98 -0.61 -16.99 6.96
CA ASN A 98 -1.37 -16.37 8.05
C ASN A 98 -1.59 -14.87 7.80
N ASP A 99 -0.55 -14.12 7.43
CA ASP A 99 -0.65 -12.68 7.13
C ASP A 99 -1.57 -12.41 5.94
N PHE A 100 -1.55 -13.29 4.94
CA PHE A 100 -2.45 -13.23 3.81
C PHE A 100 -3.91 -13.52 4.21
N MET A 101 -4.14 -14.51 5.06
CA MET A 101 -5.49 -14.90 5.50
C MET A 101 -6.15 -13.92 6.45
N HIS A 102 -5.37 -13.15 7.21
CA HIS A 102 -5.90 -12.23 8.20
C HIS A 102 -6.95 -11.23 7.66
N PRO A 103 -6.76 -10.57 6.50
CA PRO A 103 -7.80 -9.71 5.93
C PRO A 103 -9.09 -10.45 5.58
N TYR A 104 -9.01 -11.72 5.16
CA TYR A 104 -10.20 -12.56 4.89
C TYR A 104 -10.97 -12.87 6.15
N TRP A 105 -10.27 -13.20 7.23
CA TRP A 105 -10.91 -13.45 8.53
C TRP A 105 -11.61 -12.19 9.04
N THR A 106 -10.98 -11.02 8.86
CA THR A 106 -11.59 -9.74 9.24
C THR A 106 -12.88 -9.49 8.48
N ALA A 107 -12.87 -9.69 7.16
CA ALA A 107 -14.04 -9.53 6.31
C ALA A 107 -15.13 -10.57 6.62
N ALA A 108 -14.76 -11.84 6.77
CA ALA A 108 -15.70 -12.91 7.11
C ALA A 108 -16.36 -12.67 8.47
N ASN A 109 -15.60 -12.20 9.46
CA ASN A 109 -16.13 -11.87 10.76
C ASN A 109 -17.09 -10.67 10.70
N SER A 110 -16.72 -9.60 10.00
CA SER A 110 -17.61 -8.45 9.77
C SER A 110 -18.91 -8.86 9.08
N PHE A 111 -18.80 -9.67 8.02
CA PHE A 111 -19.97 -10.23 7.33
C PHE A 111 -20.85 -11.04 8.28
N THR A 112 -20.26 -11.97 9.03
CA THR A 112 -20.99 -12.84 9.97
C THR A 112 -21.74 -12.04 11.03
N GLN A 113 -21.12 -11.00 11.59
CA GLN A 113 -21.77 -10.14 12.60
C GLN A 113 -22.97 -9.40 12.00
N ARG A 114 -22.83 -8.81 10.81
CA ARG A 114 -23.92 -8.11 10.15
C ARG A 114 -25.07 -9.03 9.73
N GLU A 115 -24.76 -10.24 9.28
CA GLU A 115 -25.80 -11.21 8.96
C GLU A 115 -26.56 -11.70 10.21
N LYS A 116 -25.88 -11.88 11.35
CA LYS A 116 -26.54 -12.20 12.62
C LYS A 116 -27.55 -11.11 13.04
N GLU A 117 -27.21 -9.83 12.85
CA GLU A 117 -28.13 -8.71 13.11
C GLU A 117 -29.35 -8.72 12.17
N LYS A 118 -29.18 -9.16 10.92
CA LYS A 118 -30.25 -9.28 9.94
C LYS A 118 -31.16 -10.47 10.16
N LEU A 119 -30.63 -11.60 10.67
CA LEU A 119 -31.42 -12.82 10.91
C LEU A 119 -32.63 -12.60 11.85
N ALA A 120 -32.60 -11.55 12.66
CA ALA A 120 -33.76 -11.13 13.45
C ALA A 120 -34.90 -10.47 12.62
N LYS A 121 -34.62 -10.10 11.35
CA LYS A 121 -35.51 -9.32 10.48
C LYS A 121 -35.73 -9.92 9.09
N THR A 122 -34.94 -10.92 8.67
CA THR A 122 -34.97 -11.53 7.34
C THR A 122 -35.15 -13.04 7.41
N LEU A 123 -35.59 -13.64 6.30
CA LEU A 123 -35.75 -15.10 6.22
C LEU A 123 -34.37 -15.80 6.22
N PRO A 124 -34.22 -16.94 6.92
CA PRO A 124 -32.94 -17.68 6.97
C PRO A 124 -32.41 -18.09 5.60
N LEU A 125 -33.29 -18.27 4.60
CA LEU A 125 -32.91 -18.62 3.23
C LEU A 125 -32.15 -17.50 2.54
N GLU A 126 -32.52 -16.24 2.75
CA GLU A 126 -31.80 -15.10 2.19
C GLU A 126 -30.37 -15.04 2.72
N SER A 127 -30.19 -15.17 4.03
CA SER A 127 -28.87 -15.21 4.65
C SER A 127 -28.02 -16.35 4.11
N LEU A 128 -28.60 -17.53 3.87
CA LEU A 128 -27.89 -18.66 3.27
C LEU A 128 -27.41 -18.37 1.85
N LEU A 129 -28.27 -17.76 1.02
CA LEU A 129 -27.89 -17.37 -0.35
C LEU A 129 -26.75 -16.37 -0.37
N ASP A 130 -26.76 -15.42 0.56
CA ASP A 130 -25.69 -14.44 0.71
C ASP A 130 -24.36 -15.08 1.13
N TYR A 131 -24.38 -16.06 2.04
CA TYR A 131 -23.22 -16.84 2.38
C TYR A 131 -22.69 -17.64 1.17
N LEU A 132 -23.54 -18.22 0.37
CA LEU A 132 -23.13 -18.94 -0.83
C LEU A 132 -22.49 -18.01 -1.87
N GLU A 133 -22.99 -16.80 -2.03
CA GLU A 133 -22.39 -15.77 -2.89
C GLU A 133 -21.00 -15.38 -2.41
N LEU A 134 -20.82 -15.14 -1.10
CA LEU A 134 -19.52 -14.86 -0.52
C LEU A 134 -18.52 -16.02 -0.69
N VAL A 135 -18.99 -17.24 -0.54
CA VAL A 135 -18.18 -18.45 -0.76
C VAL A 135 -17.73 -18.55 -2.21
N GLN A 136 -18.65 -18.40 -3.14
CA GLN A 136 -18.33 -18.43 -4.58
C GLN A 136 -17.31 -17.36 -4.94
N PHE A 137 -17.47 -16.16 -4.42
CA PHE A 137 -16.51 -15.08 -4.59
C PHE A 137 -15.13 -15.44 -4.04
N ASN A 138 -15.05 -15.94 -2.81
CA ASN A 138 -13.79 -16.35 -2.19
C ASN A 138 -13.10 -17.48 -2.98
N LEU A 139 -13.85 -18.41 -3.55
CA LEU A 139 -13.33 -19.48 -4.42
C LEU A 139 -12.69 -18.91 -5.69
N GLN A 140 -13.34 -17.97 -6.37
CA GLN A 140 -12.81 -17.32 -7.57
C GLN A 140 -11.52 -16.54 -7.26
N VAL A 141 -11.48 -15.84 -6.14
CA VAL A 141 -10.30 -15.11 -5.68
C VAL A 141 -9.14 -16.07 -5.37
N ALA A 142 -9.44 -17.19 -4.70
CA ALA A 142 -8.43 -18.20 -4.38
C ALA A 142 -7.86 -18.89 -5.63
N GLU A 143 -8.67 -19.16 -6.65
CA GLU A 143 -8.22 -19.73 -7.92
C GLU A 143 -7.22 -18.80 -8.62
N ARG A 144 -7.51 -17.50 -8.67
CA ARG A 144 -6.59 -16.49 -9.22
C ARG A 144 -5.27 -16.45 -8.45
N GLY A 145 -5.35 -16.44 -7.13
CA GLY A 145 -4.17 -16.44 -6.26
C GLY A 145 -3.32 -17.70 -6.43
N PHE A 146 -3.94 -18.85 -6.57
CA PHE A 146 -3.26 -20.11 -6.80
C PHE A 146 -2.50 -20.13 -8.13
N THR A 147 -3.12 -19.65 -9.20
CA THR A 147 -2.47 -19.54 -10.52
C THR A 147 -1.24 -18.62 -10.48
N GLY A 148 -1.34 -17.46 -9.82
CA GLY A 148 -0.21 -16.57 -9.61
C GLY A 148 0.91 -17.20 -8.79
N SER A 149 0.54 -17.98 -7.76
CA SER A 149 1.49 -18.69 -6.90
C SER A 149 2.32 -19.73 -7.65
N LEU A 150 1.68 -20.56 -8.48
CA LEU A 150 2.39 -21.56 -9.28
C LEU A 150 3.44 -20.92 -10.17
N LYS A 151 3.12 -19.79 -10.82
CA LYS A 151 4.06 -19.07 -11.67
C LYS A 151 5.23 -18.46 -10.88
N GLY A 152 4.96 -17.87 -9.71
CA GLY A 152 5.99 -17.32 -8.83
C GLY A 152 6.94 -18.39 -8.30
N MET A 153 6.38 -19.52 -7.87
CA MET A 153 7.11 -20.69 -7.40
C MET A 153 7.98 -21.30 -8.51
N ASP A 154 7.44 -21.51 -9.71
CA ASP A 154 8.18 -22.08 -10.83
C ASP A 154 9.40 -21.22 -11.17
N ASN A 155 9.24 -19.91 -11.27
CA ASN A 155 10.34 -18.97 -11.56
C ASN A 155 11.44 -19.03 -10.50
N TYR A 156 11.08 -19.02 -9.22
CA TYR A 156 12.03 -19.09 -8.12
C TYR A 156 12.77 -20.43 -8.11
N HIS A 157 12.05 -21.54 -8.17
CA HIS A 157 12.64 -22.86 -8.07
C HIS A 157 13.50 -23.25 -9.28
N ARG A 158 13.15 -22.79 -10.49
CA ARG A 158 14.05 -22.96 -11.65
C ARG A 158 15.39 -22.30 -11.43
N ARG A 159 15.38 -21.05 -10.94
CA ARG A 159 16.61 -20.32 -10.63
C ARG A 159 17.42 -21.04 -9.54
N GLU A 160 16.76 -21.42 -8.46
CA GLU A 160 17.43 -22.08 -7.33
C GLU A 160 17.93 -23.48 -7.68
N THR A 161 17.22 -24.22 -8.51
CA THR A 161 17.71 -25.51 -9.02
C THR A 161 18.96 -25.34 -9.88
N ALA A 162 19.01 -24.32 -10.73
CA ALA A 162 20.21 -24.02 -11.52
C ALA A 162 21.39 -23.62 -10.61
N ASN A 163 21.16 -22.76 -9.62
CA ASN A 163 22.17 -22.35 -8.65
C ASN A 163 22.69 -23.53 -7.83
N ALA A 164 21.82 -24.39 -7.34
CA ALA A 164 22.18 -25.59 -6.60
C ALA A 164 22.98 -26.60 -7.45
N SER A 165 22.57 -26.76 -8.72
CA SER A 165 23.29 -27.64 -9.65
C SER A 165 24.69 -27.14 -9.95
N MET A 166 24.87 -25.82 -10.13
CA MET A 166 26.20 -25.21 -10.31
C MET A 166 27.05 -25.35 -9.05
N ALA A 167 26.47 -25.09 -7.88
CA ALA A 167 27.16 -25.25 -6.60
C ALA A 167 27.60 -26.70 -6.36
N TRP A 168 26.76 -27.68 -6.75
CA TRP A 168 27.09 -29.09 -6.71
C TRP A 168 28.28 -29.43 -7.64
N LEU A 169 28.24 -28.95 -8.91
CA LEU A 169 29.37 -29.11 -9.83
C LEU A 169 30.66 -28.48 -9.31
N ASN A 170 30.58 -27.29 -8.74
CA ASN A 170 31.72 -26.60 -8.14
C ASN A 170 32.35 -27.40 -6.98
N SER A 171 31.54 -28.17 -6.24
CA SER A 171 32.02 -29.03 -5.17
C SER A 171 32.94 -30.16 -5.66
N PHE A 172 32.76 -30.64 -6.90
CA PHE A 172 33.68 -31.66 -7.49
C PHE A 172 35.03 -31.09 -7.90
N PHE A 173 35.07 -29.81 -8.22
CA PHE A 173 36.27 -29.15 -8.72
C PHE A 173 36.96 -28.26 -7.68
N ASP A 174 36.60 -28.38 -6.39
CA ASP A 174 37.09 -27.54 -5.28
C ASP A 174 37.06 -26.02 -5.60
N ARG A 175 36.00 -25.57 -6.30
CA ARG A 175 35.80 -24.15 -6.64
C ARG A 175 35.04 -23.42 -5.55
N GLU A 176 35.18 -22.10 -5.56
CA GLU A 176 34.32 -21.21 -4.78
C GLU A 176 32.84 -21.35 -5.20
N ASP A 177 31.91 -20.88 -4.39
CA ASP A 177 30.46 -21.05 -4.57
C ASP A 177 30.04 -22.53 -4.68
N ASN A 178 30.62 -23.38 -3.87
CA ASN A 178 30.31 -24.80 -3.78
C ASN A 178 29.00 -25.04 -3.00
N LEU A 179 28.61 -26.33 -2.86
CA LEU A 179 27.34 -26.71 -2.20
C LEU A 179 27.28 -26.26 -0.71
N HIS A 180 28.44 -26.21 -0.03
CA HIS A 180 28.50 -25.70 1.34
C HIS A 180 28.20 -24.20 1.39
N ASP A 181 28.80 -23.42 0.52
CA ASP A 181 28.57 -21.96 0.44
C ASP A 181 27.13 -21.65 0.03
N TYR A 182 26.60 -22.38 -0.93
CA TYR A 182 25.21 -22.28 -1.34
C TYR A 182 24.24 -22.57 -0.17
N SER A 183 24.46 -23.67 0.56
CA SER A 183 23.61 -24.09 1.68
C SER A 183 23.64 -23.06 2.82
N ARG A 184 24.82 -22.55 3.15
CA ARG A 184 25.00 -21.48 4.13
C ARG A 184 24.27 -20.21 3.71
N ARG A 185 24.37 -19.82 2.43
CA ARG A 185 23.66 -18.67 1.88
C ARG A 185 22.14 -18.84 1.96
N GLN A 186 21.62 -20.01 1.59
CA GLN A 186 20.19 -20.32 1.69
C GLN A 186 19.69 -20.28 3.13
N ALA A 187 20.41 -20.86 4.08
CA ALA A 187 20.04 -20.78 5.50
C ALA A 187 19.97 -19.34 5.99
N ARG A 188 20.94 -18.50 5.60
CA ARG A 188 20.98 -17.08 5.95
C ARG A 188 19.82 -16.31 5.29
N LEU A 189 19.50 -16.59 4.02
CA LEU A 189 18.41 -15.96 3.31
C LEU A 189 17.07 -16.25 3.98
N MET A 190 16.81 -17.51 4.35
CA MET A 190 15.60 -17.90 5.04
C MET A 190 15.50 -17.29 6.45
N ASP A 191 16.58 -17.27 7.20
CA ASP A 191 16.63 -16.58 8.51
C ASP A 191 16.31 -15.09 8.36
N LEU A 192 16.87 -14.45 7.34
CA LEU A 192 16.62 -13.04 7.09
C LEU A 192 15.17 -12.77 6.71
N LEU A 193 14.59 -13.61 5.85
CA LEU A 193 13.18 -13.48 5.45
C LEU A 193 12.23 -13.64 6.64
N VAL A 194 12.42 -14.69 7.44
CA VAL A 194 11.45 -15.09 8.47
C VAL A 194 11.60 -14.27 9.75
N TYR A 195 12.82 -13.92 10.12
CA TYR A 195 13.09 -13.23 11.38
C TYR A 195 13.59 -11.79 11.18
N GLY A 196 14.55 -11.60 10.29
CA GLY A 196 15.17 -10.29 10.08
C GLY A 196 14.22 -9.29 9.40
N TYR A 197 13.48 -9.73 8.38
CA TYR A 197 12.61 -8.86 7.60
C TYR A 197 11.42 -8.31 8.40
N PRO A 198 10.66 -9.11 9.15
CA PRO A 198 9.62 -8.59 10.05
C PRO A 198 10.15 -7.63 11.12
N GLN A 199 11.37 -7.88 11.64
CA GLN A 199 12.02 -6.97 12.56
C GLN A 199 12.39 -5.64 11.89
N ALA A 200 12.96 -5.68 10.67
CA ALA A 200 13.29 -4.49 9.90
C ALA A 200 12.03 -3.66 9.57
N ILE A 201 10.93 -4.32 9.21
CA ILE A 201 9.63 -3.66 8.96
C ILE A 201 9.14 -2.91 10.21
N LYS A 202 9.30 -3.47 11.40
CA LYS A 202 8.95 -2.78 12.66
C LYS A 202 9.94 -1.68 13.01
N ALA A 203 11.23 -1.95 12.83
CA ALA A 203 12.32 -1.05 13.21
C ALA A 203 12.42 0.19 12.32
N ILE A 204 11.81 0.19 11.12
CA ILE A 204 11.85 1.34 10.19
C ILE A 204 11.03 2.53 10.68
N LYS A 205 10.10 2.33 11.62
CA LYS A 205 9.15 3.34 12.09
C LYS A 205 9.77 4.70 12.41
N PRO A 206 10.94 4.82 13.09
CA PRO A 206 11.55 6.12 13.36
C PRO A 206 12.06 6.86 12.13
N ALA A 207 12.34 6.17 11.04
CA ALA A 207 12.82 6.75 9.78
C ALA A 207 11.69 6.99 8.77
N TYR A 208 10.52 6.42 9.01
CA TYR A 208 9.39 6.38 8.08
C TYR A 208 8.27 7.33 8.52
N GLY A 209 7.76 8.12 7.58
CA GLY A 209 6.55 8.91 7.77
C GLY A 209 6.79 10.29 8.42
N PHE A 210 5.72 10.89 8.88
CA PHE A 210 5.75 12.18 9.55
C PHE A 210 6.06 12.05 11.04
N HIS A 211 7.04 12.83 11.50
CA HIS A 211 7.41 12.99 12.91
C HIS A 211 7.30 14.47 13.28
N PHE A 212 6.11 14.90 13.67
CA PHE A 212 5.80 16.33 13.87
C PHE A 212 6.53 16.96 15.07
N ASP A 213 6.98 16.15 16.01
CA ASP A 213 7.68 16.62 17.22
C ASP A 213 9.20 16.76 17.02
N ASP A 214 9.75 16.31 15.88
CA ASP A 214 11.20 16.30 15.63
C ASP A 214 11.75 17.63 15.06
N GLY A 215 10.95 18.70 15.06
CA GLY A 215 11.38 20.04 14.62
C GLY A 215 11.48 20.23 13.10
N GLY A 216 11.11 19.24 12.29
CA GLY A 216 11.05 19.33 10.81
C GLY A 216 9.77 19.95 10.28
N TYR A 217 8.83 20.29 11.16
CA TYR A 217 7.49 20.78 10.81
C TYR A 217 7.06 21.89 11.75
N ILE A 218 6.28 22.85 11.23
CA ILE A 218 5.73 23.96 12.02
C ILE A 218 4.21 23.92 11.91
N LYS A 219 3.53 23.72 13.02
CA LYS A 219 2.06 23.84 13.07
C LYS A 219 1.67 25.28 12.72
N THR A 220 0.95 25.46 11.61
CA THR A 220 0.59 26.76 11.05
C THR A 220 -0.86 27.14 11.30
N ALA A 221 -1.76 26.17 11.22
CA ALA A 221 -3.19 26.35 11.45
C ALA A 221 -3.82 25.03 11.90
N GLU A 222 -5.02 25.12 12.45
CA GLU A 222 -5.79 23.97 12.93
C GLU A 222 -7.27 24.24 12.78
N THR A 223 -8.04 23.20 12.45
CA THR A 223 -9.49 23.16 12.53
C THR A 223 -9.92 22.05 13.51
N GLU A 224 -11.22 21.80 13.63
CA GLU A 224 -11.68 20.68 14.45
C GLU A 224 -11.19 19.33 13.92
N ARG A 225 -11.00 19.19 12.59
CA ARG A 225 -10.72 17.92 11.87
C ARG A 225 -9.28 17.79 11.40
N PHE A 226 -8.59 18.88 11.13
CA PHE A 226 -7.27 18.86 10.52
C PHE A 226 -6.27 19.77 11.22
N VAL A 227 -4.99 19.44 11.03
CA VAL A 227 -3.86 20.31 11.35
C VAL A 227 -3.08 20.59 10.07
N LEU A 228 -2.74 21.85 9.84
CA LEU A 228 -1.86 22.27 8.75
C LEU A 228 -0.44 22.47 9.27
N TYR A 229 0.50 21.69 8.73
CA TYR A 229 1.91 21.84 9.05
C TYR A 229 2.68 22.41 7.87
N GLN A 230 3.55 23.37 8.15
CA GLN A 230 4.59 23.77 7.21
C GLN A 230 5.72 22.76 7.28
N VAL A 231 6.14 22.24 6.11
CA VAL A 231 7.26 21.30 5.96
C VAL A 231 8.53 22.10 5.77
N LEU A 232 9.52 21.89 6.63
CA LEU A 232 10.82 22.55 6.53
C LEU A 232 11.78 21.73 5.64
N PRO A 233 12.70 22.40 4.91
CA PRO A 233 13.76 21.71 4.19
C PRO A 233 14.61 20.82 5.12
N ARG A 234 14.98 19.63 4.67
CA ARG A 234 15.95 18.77 5.38
C ARG A 234 17.37 19.32 5.27
N ASP A 235 17.72 19.93 4.14
CA ASP A 235 19.00 20.66 4.01
C ASP A 235 18.90 22.02 4.70
N LYS A 236 19.64 22.18 5.79
CA LYS A 236 19.70 23.43 6.59
C LYS A 236 20.21 24.65 5.79
N LYS A 237 20.87 24.45 4.64
CA LYS A 237 21.32 25.52 3.75
C LYS A 237 20.17 26.10 2.92
N VAL A 238 19.11 25.33 2.71
CA VAL A 238 17.93 25.78 1.96
C VAL A 238 17.00 26.59 2.86
N LYS A 239 16.68 27.80 2.43
CA LYS A 239 15.73 28.67 3.13
C LYS A 239 14.41 28.71 2.38
N VAL A 240 13.30 28.58 3.10
CA VAL A 240 11.95 28.75 2.55
C VAL A 240 11.78 30.20 2.08
N ARG A 241 11.34 30.38 0.84
CA ARG A 241 11.09 31.70 0.25
C ARG A 241 9.80 32.32 0.82
N LYS A 242 9.92 33.36 1.63
CA LYS A 242 8.77 34.00 2.30
C LYS A 242 7.67 34.46 1.33
N SER A 243 8.06 35.03 0.19
CA SER A 243 7.16 35.50 -0.88
C SER A 243 6.99 34.48 -2.00
N GLY A 244 7.45 33.24 -1.82
CA GLY A 244 7.28 32.15 -2.77
C GLY A 244 5.81 31.76 -2.92
N LYS A 245 5.45 31.18 -4.07
CA LYS A 245 4.11 30.64 -4.29
C LYS A 245 3.90 29.41 -3.41
N PRO A 246 2.95 29.45 -2.46
CA PRO A 246 2.77 28.34 -1.52
C PRO A 246 2.03 27.17 -2.16
N ILE A 247 2.31 25.98 -1.63
CA ILE A 247 1.62 24.75 -2.00
C ILE A 247 1.06 24.07 -0.75
N ILE A 248 -0.19 23.60 -0.81
CA ILE A 248 -0.81 22.75 0.20
C ILE A 248 -0.99 21.36 -0.40
N ILE A 249 -0.39 20.37 0.24
CA ILE A 249 -0.47 18.97 -0.14
C ILE A 249 -1.58 18.29 0.65
N ILE A 250 -2.50 17.63 -0.08
CA ILE A 250 -3.64 16.89 0.45
C ILE A 250 -3.35 15.40 0.31
N PRO A 251 -3.07 14.70 1.41
CA PRO A 251 -2.82 13.25 1.41
C PRO A 251 -4.07 12.43 1.09
N PRO A 252 -3.92 11.16 0.72
CA PRO A 252 -5.04 10.23 0.64
C PRO A 252 -5.59 9.93 2.03
N TYR A 253 -6.91 9.77 2.14
CA TYR A 253 -7.56 9.37 3.40
C TYR A 253 -7.31 7.88 3.71
N VAL A 254 -7.58 7.02 2.72
CA VAL A 254 -7.59 5.55 2.88
C VAL A 254 -6.23 4.99 3.26
N LEU A 255 -5.16 5.51 2.65
CA LEU A 255 -3.81 4.97 2.80
C LEU A 255 -2.95 5.79 3.77
N GLY A 256 -3.54 6.78 4.45
CA GLY A 256 -2.87 7.64 5.39
C GLY A 256 -1.84 8.60 4.75
N PRO A 257 -1.33 9.57 5.51
CA PRO A 257 -0.43 10.59 4.98
C PRO A 257 1.04 10.15 4.87
N ASN A 258 1.47 9.16 5.65
CA ASN A 258 2.88 8.85 5.89
C ASN A 258 3.67 8.48 4.62
N ILE A 259 3.01 7.91 3.60
CA ILE A 259 3.64 7.63 2.31
C ILE A 259 4.23 8.89 1.65
N LEU A 260 3.70 10.08 1.94
CA LEU A 260 4.19 11.35 1.38
C LEU A 260 5.45 11.86 2.08
N ALA A 261 5.78 11.32 3.26
CA ALA A 261 7.04 11.51 3.96
C ALA A 261 7.80 10.18 4.10
N PHE A 262 7.88 9.40 3.03
CA PHE A 262 8.26 7.98 3.03
C PHE A 262 9.57 7.68 3.77
N LEU A 263 10.71 8.21 3.30
CA LEU A 263 12.02 8.12 3.94
C LEU A 263 12.75 9.47 3.77
N PRO A 264 12.42 10.47 4.59
CA PRO A 264 12.92 11.83 4.40
C PRO A 264 14.45 11.95 4.42
N ASP A 265 15.11 11.19 5.28
CA ASP A 265 16.57 11.22 5.42
C ASP A 265 17.30 10.52 4.26
N GLU A 266 16.62 9.65 3.53
CA GLU A 266 17.09 9.07 2.26
C GLU A 266 16.66 9.90 1.03
N GLN A 267 16.15 11.10 1.21
CA GLN A 267 15.61 11.97 0.15
C GLN A 267 14.46 11.34 -0.64
N LYS A 268 13.79 10.34 -0.09
CA LYS A 268 12.62 9.67 -0.66
C LYS A 268 11.35 10.17 0.05
N SER A 269 11.03 11.44 -0.14
CA SER A 269 9.88 12.08 0.48
C SER A 269 9.27 13.10 -0.46
N TYR A 270 7.99 12.89 -0.79
CA TYR A 270 7.25 13.75 -1.69
C TYR A 270 7.15 15.20 -1.19
N VAL A 271 6.79 15.38 0.07
CA VAL A 271 6.64 16.72 0.66
C VAL A 271 7.97 17.46 0.75
N HIS A 272 9.06 16.75 1.08
CA HIS A 272 10.39 17.34 1.15
C HIS A 272 10.99 17.62 -0.23
N ALA A 273 10.54 16.93 -1.29
CA ALA A 273 10.96 17.27 -2.64
C ALA A 273 10.60 18.70 -3.04
N TYR A 274 9.50 19.25 -2.53
CA TYR A 274 9.13 20.66 -2.67
C TYR A 274 9.90 21.55 -1.68
N ALA A 275 9.88 21.21 -0.41
CA ALA A 275 10.50 22.01 0.64
C ALA A 275 12.00 22.20 0.41
N ASN A 276 12.72 21.16 -0.03
CA ASN A 276 14.14 21.21 -0.35
C ASN A 276 14.49 22.09 -1.57
N GLN A 277 13.49 22.55 -2.34
CA GLN A 277 13.65 23.58 -3.36
C GLN A 277 13.34 25.00 -2.84
N GLY A 278 13.13 25.14 -1.54
CA GLY A 278 12.78 26.42 -0.90
C GLY A 278 11.32 26.87 -1.16
N ILE A 279 10.48 25.98 -1.67
CA ILE A 279 9.04 26.25 -1.89
C ILE A 279 8.34 26.25 -0.53
N PRO A 280 7.48 27.26 -0.23
CA PRO A 280 6.64 27.23 0.95
C PRO A 280 5.64 26.06 0.87
N THR A 281 5.98 24.97 1.53
CA THR A 281 5.28 23.68 1.43
C THR A 281 4.50 23.41 2.69
N TYR A 282 3.23 23.09 2.54
CA TYR A 282 2.33 22.75 3.64
C TYR A 282 1.71 21.37 3.38
N VAL A 283 1.43 20.65 4.45
CA VAL A 283 0.68 19.39 4.41
C VAL A 283 -0.50 19.45 5.36
N ARG A 284 -1.67 19.04 4.88
CA ARG A 284 -2.90 18.95 5.66
C ARG A 284 -3.01 17.54 6.25
N ILE A 285 -2.99 17.43 7.56
CA ILE A 285 -3.05 16.15 8.29
C ILE A 285 -4.39 16.04 9.01
N MET A 286 -5.12 14.97 8.73
CA MET A 286 -6.34 14.62 9.45
C MET A 286 -6.00 14.22 10.89
N LYS A 287 -6.75 14.73 11.86
CA LYS A 287 -6.61 14.33 13.26
C LYS A 287 -7.03 12.88 13.43
N ASP A 288 -6.58 12.29 14.53
CA ASP A 288 -6.89 10.92 14.86
C ASP A 288 -8.41 10.71 15.00
N ILE A 289 -8.96 9.85 14.15
CA ILE A 289 -10.39 9.56 14.07
C ILE A 289 -10.90 8.85 15.33
N ASP A 290 -10.06 8.07 16.00
CA ASP A 290 -10.46 7.31 17.18
C ASP A 290 -10.83 8.22 18.35
N VAL A 291 -10.23 9.42 18.41
CA VAL A 291 -10.40 10.38 19.51
C VAL A 291 -11.03 11.71 19.10
N THR A 292 -11.34 11.91 17.80
CA THR A 292 -11.86 13.19 17.28
C THR A 292 -13.26 13.01 16.68
N PRO A 293 -14.35 13.28 17.45
CA PRO A 293 -15.72 13.12 16.95
C PRO A 293 -16.02 13.91 15.66
N ALA A 294 -15.45 15.10 15.50
CA ALA A 294 -15.63 15.92 14.30
C ALA A 294 -15.04 15.26 13.04
N VAL A 295 -14.00 14.42 13.17
CA VAL A 295 -13.46 13.62 12.07
C VAL A 295 -14.38 12.45 11.75
N GLN A 296 -14.93 11.78 12.78
CA GLN A 296 -15.80 10.62 12.61
C GLN A 296 -17.03 10.92 11.75
N THR A 297 -17.57 12.14 11.89
CA THR A 297 -18.78 12.58 11.18
C THR A 297 -18.52 13.50 9.99
N MET A 298 -17.27 13.61 9.55
CA MET A 298 -16.84 14.55 8.50
C MET A 298 -17.51 14.27 7.16
N THR A 299 -18.00 15.35 6.54
CA THR A 299 -18.57 15.36 5.20
C THR A 299 -17.62 15.99 4.17
N GLY A 300 -17.96 15.90 2.87
CA GLY A 300 -17.20 16.61 1.84
C GLY A 300 -17.28 18.13 1.97
N GLU A 301 -18.42 18.65 2.44
CA GLU A 301 -18.61 20.08 2.72
C GLU A 301 -17.70 20.57 3.85
N ASP A 302 -17.49 19.74 4.87
CA ASP A 302 -16.56 20.05 5.96
C ASP A 302 -15.12 20.07 5.46
N ASP A 303 -14.76 19.14 4.59
CA ASP A 303 -13.45 19.10 3.94
C ASP A 303 -13.17 20.37 3.15
N ALA A 304 -14.11 20.80 2.32
CA ALA A 304 -13.99 22.03 1.54
C ALA A 304 -13.87 23.30 2.41
N ARG A 305 -14.66 23.40 3.51
CA ARG A 305 -14.58 24.52 4.46
C ARG A 305 -13.25 24.57 5.20
N ASP A 306 -12.77 23.41 5.67
CA ASP A 306 -11.47 23.34 6.36
C ASP A 306 -10.32 23.68 5.40
N THR A 307 -10.37 23.19 4.15
CA THR A 307 -9.42 23.56 3.10
C THR A 307 -9.43 25.05 2.80
N ARG A 308 -10.61 25.70 2.77
CA ARG A 308 -10.74 27.14 2.64
C ARG A 308 -10.03 27.91 3.76
N ILE A 309 -10.21 27.48 5.01
CA ILE A 309 -9.56 28.11 6.17
C ILE A 309 -8.04 28.07 5.99
N PHE A 310 -7.50 26.93 5.59
CA PHE A 310 -6.06 26.77 5.37
C PHE A 310 -5.55 27.59 4.17
N CYS A 311 -6.24 27.57 3.05
CA CYS A 311 -5.89 28.37 1.88
C CYS A 311 -5.91 29.87 2.19
N THR A 312 -6.90 30.34 2.93
CA THR A 312 -6.99 31.74 3.38
C THR A 312 -5.80 32.13 4.25
N LYS A 313 -5.46 31.28 5.24
CA LYS A 313 -4.31 31.53 6.14
C LYS A 313 -2.99 31.56 5.38
N VAL A 314 -2.76 30.58 4.51
CA VAL A 314 -1.51 30.46 3.74
C VAL A 314 -1.38 31.57 2.71
N LYS A 315 -2.47 31.97 2.04
CA LYS A 315 -2.50 33.13 1.14
C LYS A 315 -2.16 34.41 1.88
N ALA A 316 -2.68 34.61 3.10
CA ALA A 316 -2.36 35.78 3.91
C ALA A 316 -0.87 35.83 4.31
N ILE A 317 -0.24 34.69 4.59
CA ILE A 317 1.19 34.60 4.94
C ILE A 317 2.09 34.98 3.76
N HIS A 318 1.77 34.50 2.55
CA HIS A 318 2.66 34.60 1.37
C HIS A 318 2.24 35.68 0.38
N GLY A 319 1.04 36.28 0.53
CA GLY A 319 0.51 37.30 -0.38
C GLY A 319 0.17 36.77 -1.79
N ARG A 320 0.09 35.44 -1.97
CA ARG A 320 -0.13 34.78 -3.26
C ARG A 320 -1.19 33.68 -3.16
N PRO A 321 -1.96 33.43 -4.23
CA PRO A 321 -2.85 32.27 -4.27
C PRO A 321 -2.09 30.97 -4.06
N VAL A 322 -2.78 29.97 -3.52
CA VAL A 322 -2.23 28.65 -3.19
C VAL A 322 -2.26 27.73 -4.42
N THR A 323 -1.27 26.87 -4.55
CA THR A 323 -1.38 25.66 -5.36
C THR A 323 -1.92 24.54 -4.47
N LEU A 324 -3.01 23.88 -4.86
CA LEU A 324 -3.39 22.61 -4.25
C LEU A 324 -2.67 21.46 -4.95
N ASN A 325 -2.23 20.49 -4.16
CA ASN A 325 -1.62 19.29 -4.67
C ASN A 325 -2.22 18.07 -3.97
N GLY A 326 -3.04 17.32 -4.68
CA GLY A 326 -3.67 16.13 -4.13
C GLY A 326 -3.04 14.84 -4.66
N PHE A 327 -2.77 13.91 -3.74
CA PHE A 327 -2.24 12.59 -4.05
C PHE A 327 -3.36 11.54 -3.94
N CYS A 328 -3.51 10.69 -4.96
CA CYS A 328 -4.54 9.64 -5.00
C CYS A 328 -5.94 10.22 -4.71
N GLN A 329 -6.68 9.67 -3.77
CA GLN A 329 -7.97 10.18 -3.30
C GLN A 329 -7.92 11.68 -2.93
N GLY A 330 -6.82 12.16 -2.31
CA GLY A 330 -6.64 13.58 -2.01
C GLY A 330 -6.65 14.47 -3.25
N GLY A 331 -6.30 13.93 -4.43
CA GLY A 331 -6.42 14.64 -5.70
C GLY A 331 -7.86 14.83 -6.15
N PHE A 332 -8.71 13.81 -6.00
CA PHE A 332 -10.14 13.94 -6.26
C PHE A 332 -10.80 14.93 -5.28
N MET A 333 -10.45 14.86 -3.99
CA MET A 333 -10.94 15.81 -2.99
C MET A 333 -10.54 17.25 -3.33
N ALA A 334 -9.28 17.50 -3.71
CA ALA A 334 -8.84 18.82 -4.13
C ALA A 334 -9.65 19.39 -5.32
N VAL A 335 -10.01 18.52 -6.29
CA VAL A 335 -10.86 18.91 -7.43
C VAL A 335 -12.25 19.32 -6.97
N ILE A 336 -12.92 18.48 -6.16
CA ILE A 336 -14.30 18.78 -5.71
C ILE A 336 -14.34 20.00 -4.77
N ASP A 337 -13.30 20.22 -3.94
CA ASP A 337 -13.17 21.41 -3.12
C ASP A 337 -13.10 22.70 -3.96
N ILE A 338 -12.30 22.68 -5.04
CA ILE A 338 -12.23 23.81 -5.98
C ILE A 338 -13.58 24.02 -6.69
N LEU A 339 -14.20 22.94 -7.14
CA LEU A 339 -15.48 23.00 -7.88
C LEU A 339 -16.65 23.41 -6.99
N SER A 340 -16.57 23.21 -5.68
CA SER A 340 -17.60 23.64 -4.73
C SER A 340 -17.79 25.17 -4.70
N GLY A 341 -16.76 25.92 -5.13
CA GLY A 341 -16.73 27.39 -5.06
C GLY A 341 -16.15 27.94 -3.74
N GLU A 342 -15.94 27.10 -2.72
CA GLU A 342 -15.39 27.53 -1.44
C GLU A 342 -13.96 28.08 -1.56
N LEU A 343 -13.22 27.69 -2.60
CA LEU A 343 -11.81 28.09 -2.80
C LEU A 343 -11.62 29.20 -3.84
N ASP A 344 -12.71 29.84 -4.28
CA ASP A 344 -12.67 30.90 -5.29
C ASP A 344 -11.78 32.06 -4.85
N GLY A 345 -10.85 32.44 -5.75
CA GLY A 345 -9.86 33.49 -5.47
C GLY A 345 -8.73 33.10 -4.49
N LEU A 346 -8.78 31.90 -3.88
CA LEU A 346 -7.75 31.41 -2.97
C LEU A 346 -6.74 30.51 -3.67
N VAL A 347 -7.18 29.77 -4.68
CA VAL A 347 -6.40 28.79 -5.44
C VAL A 347 -6.37 29.22 -6.92
N ASP A 348 -5.21 29.11 -7.57
CA ASP A 348 -5.03 29.41 -8.99
C ASP A 348 -4.26 28.31 -9.74
N ALA A 349 -3.80 27.27 -9.04
CA ALA A 349 -3.14 26.11 -9.62
C ALA A 349 -3.49 24.81 -8.87
N LEU A 350 -3.52 23.73 -9.62
CA LEU A 350 -3.84 22.39 -9.13
C LEU A 350 -2.82 21.40 -9.68
N ILE A 351 -2.35 20.49 -8.82
CA ILE A 351 -1.56 19.33 -9.19
C ILE A 351 -2.31 18.10 -8.67
N THR A 352 -2.56 17.12 -9.52
CA THR A 352 -3.14 15.84 -9.09
C THR A 352 -2.20 14.72 -9.47
N CYS A 353 -1.83 13.89 -8.52
CA CYS A 353 -0.93 12.77 -8.71
C CYS A 353 -1.66 11.45 -8.46
N VAL A 354 -1.66 10.58 -9.47
CA VAL A 354 -2.28 9.24 -9.43
C VAL A 354 -3.71 9.25 -8.86
N ALA A 355 -4.48 10.27 -9.22
CA ALA A 355 -5.79 10.55 -8.64
C ALA A 355 -6.92 9.97 -9.52
N PRO A 356 -7.89 9.25 -8.92
CA PRO A 356 -8.99 8.62 -9.64
C PRO A 356 -10.08 9.64 -10.00
N MET A 357 -9.92 10.33 -11.11
CA MET A 357 -10.85 11.37 -11.57
C MET A 357 -12.18 10.79 -12.10
N ASP A 358 -12.11 9.63 -12.75
CA ASP A 358 -13.25 8.79 -13.09
C ASP A 358 -12.83 7.33 -12.86
N GLY A 359 -13.11 6.82 -11.66
CA GLY A 359 -12.68 5.49 -11.26
C GLY A 359 -13.32 4.37 -12.08
N THR A 360 -14.46 4.64 -12.74
CA THR A 360 -15.13 3.66 -13.60
C THR A 360 -14.34 3.34 -14.88
N ARG A 361 -13.32 4.15 -15.20
CA ARG A 361 -12.39 3.93 -16.32
C ARG A 361 -11.14 3.12 -15.91
N SER A 362 -10.96 2.81 -14.65
CA SER A 362 -9.89 1.92 -14.20
C SER A 362 -10.31 0.46 -14.40
N ALA A 363 -9.77 -0.21 -15.41
CA ALA A 363 -10.12 -1.57 -15.76
C ALA A 363 -9.98 -2.53 -14.57
N ALA A 364 -8.88 -2.41 -13.83
CA ALA A 364 -8.62 -3.24 -12.66
C ALA A 364 -9.61 -2.97 -11.51
N LEU A 365 -10.01 -1.70 -11.32
CA LEU A 365 -10.99 -1.34 -10.29
C LEU A 365 -12.39 -1.80 -10.67
N VAL A 366 -12.78 -1.65 -11.94
CA VAL A 366 -14.07 -2.09 -12.48
C VAL A 366 -14.18 -3.62 -12.39
N GLU A 367 -13.17 -4.34 -12.86
CA GLU A 367 -13.13 -5.80 -12.75
C GLU A 367 -13.31 -6.26 -11.31
N TYR A 368 -12.58 -5.63 -10.40
CA TYR A 368 -12.68 -5.89 -8.99
C TYR A 368 -14.10 -5.63 -8.43
N MET A 369 -14.67 -4.46 -8.71
CA MET A 369 -16.04 -4.10 -8.25
C MET A 369 -17.12 -5.03 -8.81
N GLN A 370 -16.96 -5.53 -10.05
CA GLN A 370 -17.88 -6.49 -10.65
C GLN A 370 -17.86 -7.85 -9.94
N HIS A 371 -16.73 -8.27 -9.42
CA HIS A 371 -16.60 -9.54 -8.71
C HIS A 371 -16.97 -9.47 -7.22
N LEU A 372 -17.00 -8.25 -6.61
CA LEU A 372 -17.48 -8.12 -5.24
C LEU A 372 -18.97 -8.45 -5.16
N PRO A 373 -19.40 -9.23 -4.16
CA PRO A 373 -20.80 -9.39 -3.87
C PRO A 373 -21.48 -8.02 -3.72
N PRO A 374 -22.70 -7.80 -4.23
CA PRO A 374 -23.36 -6.49 -4.25
C PRO A 374 -23.37 -5.77 -2.90
N ARG A 375 -23.44 -6.52 -1.82
CA ARG A 375 -23.47 -6.01 -0.44
C ARG A 375 -22.18 -5.33 0.00
N PHE A 376 -21.02 -5.76 -0.55
CA PHE A 376 -19.74 -5.12 -0.26
C PHE A 376 -19.47 -3.88 -1.13
N ARG A 377 -20.34 -3.63 -2.14
CA ARG A 377 -20.20 -2.47 -3.01
C ARG A 377 -20.74 -1.18 -2.41
N ASP A 378 -21.59 -1.26 -1.39
CA ASP A 378 -22.24 -0.11 -0.74
C ASP A 378 -21.57 0.32 0.58
N LEU A 379 -20.44 -0.32 0.94
CA LEU A 379 -19.74 -0.13 2.22
C LEU A 379 -20.49 -0.60 3.46
N GLY A 380 -21.71 -1.11 3.33
CA GLY A 380 -22.54 -1.47 4.49
C GLY A 380 -21.87 -2.44 5.45
N TYR A 381 -21.04 -3.38 4.96
CA TYR A 381 -20.32 -4.33 5.78
C TYR A 381 -19.01 -3.78 6.39
N ALA A 382 -18.51 -2.66 5.88
CA ALA A 382 -17.31 -2.02 6.40
C ALA A 382 -17.61 -0.97 7.48
N VAL A 383 -18.86 -0.57 7.65
CA VAL A 383 -19.26 0.42 8.66
C VAL A 383 -19.32 -0.22 10.03
N LYS A 384 -18.73 0.41 11.03
CA LYS A 384 -18.83 0.03 12.46
C LYS A 384 -19.30 1.19 13.32
N ASP A 385 -20.00 0.86 14.39
CA ASP A 385 -20.46 1.82 15.39
C ASP A 385 -19.35 2.03 16.44
N LEU A 386 -19.12 3.28 16.82
CA LEU A 386 -18.20 3.65 17.89
C LEU A 386 -18.94 3.79 19.24
N PRO A 387 -18.23 3.73 20.37
CA PRO A 387 -18.84 3.85 21.70
C PRO A 387 -19.63 5.15 21.93
N ASN A 388 -19.31 6.22 21.20
CA ASN A 388 -20.01 7.51 21.27
C ASN A 388 -21.25 7.59 20.36
N GLY A 389 -21.61 6.51 19.67
CA GLY A 389 -22.73 6.43 18.73
C GLY A 389 -22.42 6.91 17.32
N ASN A 390 -21.23 7.43 17.02
CA ASN A 390 -20.81 7.77 15.68
C ASN A 390 -20.46 6.52 14.87
N ARG A 391 -20.55 6.64 13.54
CA ARG A 391 -20.26 5.56 12.59
C ARG A 391 -19.04 5.91 11.75
N VAL A 392 -18.18 4.92 11.57
CA VAL A 392 -16.96 5.04 10.74
C VAL A 392 -16.82 3.82 9.86
N VAL A 393 -16.06 3.94 8.80
CA VAL A 393 -15.68 2.80 7.94
C VAL A 393 -14.43 2.15 8.52
N ASP A 394 -14.49 0.84 8.73
CA ASP A 394 -13.40 0.04 9.29
C ASP A 394 -12.23 -0.04 8.28
N GLY A 395 -11.08 0.52 8.66
CA GLY A 395 -9.88 0.55 7.82
C GLY A 395 -9.31 -0.84 7.53
N LYS A 396 -9.54 -1.83 8.41
CA LYS A 396 -9.09 -3.22 8.20
C LYS A 396 -9.93 -3.92 7.14
N VAL A 397 -11.26 -3.72 7.18
CA VAL A 397 -12.19 -4.24 6.15
C VAL A 397 -11.88 -3.59 4.81
N MET A 398 -11.62 -2.28 4.78
CA MET A 398 -11.20 -1.59 3.55
C MET A 398 -9.87 -2.11 3.02
N SER A 399 -8.92 -2.44 3.90
CA SER A 399 -7.65 -3.07 3.49
C SER A 399 -7.87 -4.42 2.79
N TRP A 400 -8.82 -5.24 3.28
CA TRP A 400 -9.21 -6.47 2.61
C TRP A 400 -9.74 -6.20 1.19
N VAL A 401 -10.63 -5.21 1.05
CA VAL A 401 -11.18 -4.78 -0.24
C VAL A 401 -10.05 -4.46 -1.24
N TYR A 402 -9.04 -3.70 -0.84
CA TYR A 402 -7.91 -3.37 -1.71
C TYR A 402 -7.00 -4.56 -2.04
N LYS A 403 -6.81 -5.49 -1.11
CA LYS A 403 -5.99 -6.70 -1.36
C LYS A 403 -6.62 -7.66 -2.36
N LEU A 404 -7.95 -7.75 -2.40
CA LEU A 404 -8.65 -8.61 -3.35
C LEU A 404 -8.32 -8.28 -4.81
N LYS A 405 -8.09 -7.02 -5.12
CA LYS A 405 -7.75 -6.56 -6.46
C LYS A 405 -6.41 -7.11 -6.96
N SER A 406 -5.43 -7.21 -6.09
CA SER A 406 -4.06 -7.62 -6.44
C SER A 406 -3.77 -9.08 -6.07
N MET A 407 -4.80 -9.90 -5.90
CA MET A 407 -4.68 -11.26 -5.38
C MET A 407 -3.67 -12.13 -6.11
N GLU A 408 -3.63 -12.06 -7.44
CA GLU A 408 -2.67 -12.82 -8.25
C GLU A 408 -1.21 -12.45 -7.95
N LYS A 409 -0.96 -11.19 -7.53
CA LYS A 409 0.36 -10.65 -7.26
C LYS A 409 0.72 -10.64 -5.77
N GLU A 410 -0.28 -10.73 -4.90
CA GLU A 410 -0.13 -10.61 -3.45
C GLU A 410 -0.51 -11.88 -2.68
N PHE A 411 -0.83 -12.97 -3.37
CA PHE A 411 -1.03 -14.25 -2.73
C PHE A 411 0.21 -14.64 -1.92
N SER A 412 0.02 -15.32 -0.80
CA SER A 412 1.08 -15.59 0.18
C SER A 412 2.38 -16.13 -0.42
N LEU A 413 2.27 -17.07 -1.35
CA LEU A 413 3.44 -17.66 -2.02
C LEU A 413 4.07 -16.73 -3.06
N VAL A 414 3.26 -15.91 -3.74
CA VAL A 414 3.80 -14.91 -4.68
C VAL A 414 4.63 -13.89 -3.92
N THR A 415 4.11 -13.38 -2.79
CA THR A 415 4.83 -12.41 -1.95
C THR A 415 6.06 -13.01 -1.30
N LEU A 416 5.99 -14.24 -0.79
CA LEU A 416 7.13 -14.96 -0.25
C LEU A 416 8.29 -15.04 -1.26
N HIS A 417 8.02 -15.54 -2.46
CA HIS A 417 9.05 -15.71 -3.47
C HIS A 417 9.55 -14.38 -4.03
N ARG A 418 8.68 -13.38 -4.15
CA ARG A 418 9.08 -12.01 -4.50
C ARG A 418 10.04 -11.43 -3.45
N ASP A 419 9.74 -11.60 -2.18
CA ASP A 419 10.55 -11.06 -1.09
C ASP A 419 11.88 -11.81 -0.99
N LEU A 420 11.91 -13.13 -1.20
CA LEU A 420 13.16 -13.89 -1.35
C LEU A 420 14.03 -13.33 -2.47
N MET A 421 13.46 -13.10 -3.66
CA MET A 421 14.19 -12.54 -4.80
C MET A 421 14.67 -11.10 -4.54
N ASN A 422 13.92 -10.31 -3.78
CA ASN A 422 14.30 -8.93 -3.43
C ASN A 422 15.40 -8.85 -2.37
N LEU A 423 15.48 -9.84 -1.48
CA LEU A 423 16.54 -9.95 -0.46
C LEU A 423 17.87 -10.40 -1.07
N GLU A 424 17.83 -11.21 -2.12
CA GLU A 424 19.00 -11.50 -2.94
C GLU A 424 19.23 -10.33 -3.90
N GLY A 425 20.35 -9.63 -3.80
CA GLY A 425 20.73 -8.60 -4.75
C GLY A 425 20.80 -9.15 -6.21
N PRO A 426 20.93 -8.28 -7.21
CA PRO A 426 20.94 -8.68 -8.63
C PRO A 426 21.96 -9.79 -8.96
N ASP A 427 23.08 -9.81 -8.24
CA ASP A 427 24.18 -10.75 -8.45
C ASP A 427 24.07 -12.00 -7.54
N GLY A 428 23.02 -12.13 -6.71
CA GLY A 428 22.83 -13.24 -5.77
C GLY A 428 23.88 -13.35 -4.65
N LYS A 429 24.80 -12.37 -4.56
CA LYS A 429 25.94 -12.40 -3.63
C LYS A 429 25.67 -11.65 -2.34
N GLU A 430 24.98 -10.53 -2.39
CA GLU A 430 24.67 -9.70 -1.23
C GLU A 430 23.23 -9.93 -0.79
N ILE A 431 23.05 -10.43 0.42
CA ILE A 431 21.75 -10.60 1.06
C ILE A 431 21.56 -9.46 2.04
N LYS A 432 20.65 -8.53 1.72
CA LYS A 432 20.32 -7.41 2.61
C LYS A 432 18.87 -6.96 2.52
N ILE A 433 18.40 -6.40 3.62
CA ILE A 433 17.09 -5.78 3.69
C ILE A 433 17.22 -4.33 3.23
N SER A 434 16.46 -3.96 2.19
CA SER A 434 16.34 -2.58 1.75
C SER A 434 15.43 -1.80 2.70
N SER A 435 15.86 -0.61 3.15
CA SER A 435 15.02 0.34 3.88
C SER A 435 13.73 0.69 3.13
N THR A 436 13.82 0.82 1.81
CA THR A 436 12.66 1.06 0.93
C THR A 436 11.66 -0.10 1.00
N SER A 437 12.12 -1.36 0.95
CA SER A 437 11.24 -2.51 1.07
C SER A 437 10.63 -2.62 2.47
N ALA A 438 11.42 -2.40 3.51
CA ALA A 438 10.94 -2.39 4.89
C ALA A 438 9.89 -1.30 5.13
N ALA A 439 10.13 -0.07 4.67
CA ALA A 439 9.21 1.05 4.80
C ALA A 439 7.91 0.85 3.99
N MET A 440 8.00 0.28 2.78
CA MET A 440 6.83 -0.04 1.96
C MET A 440 5.93 -1.08 2.65
N ASN A 441 6.52 -2.14 3.20
CA ASN A 441 5.76 -3.14 3.93
C ASN A 441 5.24 -2.61 5.28
N HIS A 442 6.00 -1.73 5.95
CA HIS A 442 5.52 -1.04 7.15
C HIS A 442 4.24 -0.24 6.85
N TRP A 443 4.25 0.55 5.78
CA TRP A 443 3.07 1.28 5.32
C TRP A 443 1.89 0.35 5.00
N LEU A 444 2.13 -0.73 4.25
CA LEU A 444 1.07 -1.69 3.86
C LEU A 444 0.46 -2.43 5.05
N ILE A 445 1.20 -2.63 6.14
CA ILE A 445 0.75 -3.38 7.31
C ILE A 445 0.14 -2.48 8.37
N TYR A 446 0.77 -1.33 8.67
CA TYR A 446 0.46 -0.54 9.86
C TYR A 446 -0.31 0.75 9.61
N ASP A 447 -0.21 1.35 8.40
CA ASP A 447 -0.94 2.58 8.09
C ASP A 447 -2.37 2.25 7.62
N ARG A 448 -3.19 1.79 8.55
CA ARG A 448 -4.59 1.43 8.32
C ARG A 448 -5.46 2.10 9.37
N ASN A 449 -6.02 3.24 9.00
CA ASN A 449 -6.90 4.01 9.87
C ASN A 449 -8.35 3.79 9.46
N ASP A 450 -9.24 3.90 10.43
CA ASP A 450 -10.66 4.05 10.15
C ASP A 450 -10.91 5.34 9.37
N LEU A 451 -12.02 5.39 8.67
CA LEU A 451 -12.34 6.47 7.74
C LEU A 451 -13.71 7.08 8.05
N PRO A 452 -13.87 8.39 7.87
CA PRO A 452 -15.18 9.03 7.93
C PRO A 452 -16.12 8.41 6.87
N GLU A 453 -17.33 8.01 7.28
CA GLU A 453 -18.30 7.38 6.37
C GLU A 453 -18.63 8.32 5.17
N GLY A 454 -18.87 9.60 5.43
CA GLY A 454 -19.22 10.59 4.40
C GLY A 454 -18.13 10.75 3.32
N ILE A 455 -16.86 10.84 3.73
CA ILE A 455 -15.72 10.96 2.80
C ILE A 455 -15.52 9.65 2.02
N THR A 456 -15.67 8.51 2.68
CA THR A 456 -15.51 7.21 2.03
C THR A 456 -16.59 6.98 1.00
N LYS A 457 -17.82 7.38 1.29
CA LYS A 457 -18.92 7.32 0.33
C LYS A 457 -18.66 8.16 -0.92
N LEU A 458 -18.18 9.38 -0.78
CA LEU A 458 -17.80 10.22 -1.93
C LEU A 458 -16.76 9.53 -2.83
N SER A 459 -15.78 8.85 -2.23
CA SER A 459 -14.80 8.08 -2.98
C SER A 459 -15.42 6.90 -3.71
N PHE A 460 -16.29 6.15 -3.05
CA PHE A 460 -16.99 5.02 -3.67
C PHE A 460 -17.89 5.47 -4.83
N ASP A 461 -18.61 6.57 -4.66
CA ASP A 461 -19.43 7.14 -5.73
C ASP A 461 -18.58 7.48 -6.96
N SER A 462 -17.35 8.00 -6.78
CA SER A 462 -16.41 8.28 -7.87
C SER A 462 -15.85 7.03 -8.56
N TYR A 463 -15.90 5.87 -7.90
CA TYR A 463 -15.44 4.59 -8.46
C TYR A 463 -16.55 3.77 -9.11
N THR A 464 -17.80 4.00 -8.71
CA THR A 464 -18.93 3.18 -9.12
C THR A 464 -19.88 3.89 -10.10
N ILE A 465 -19.87 5.21 -10.12
CA ILE A 465 -20.74 6.03 -10.96
C ILE A 465 -19.87 6.83 -11.94
N PRO A 466 -20.04 6.68 -13.25
CA PRO A 466 -19.21 7.37 -14.25
C PRO A 466 -19.45 8.88 -14.24
N VAL A 467 -18.44 9.63 -14.62
CA VAL A 467 -18.58 11.04 -14.99
C VAL A 467 -19.51 11.15 -16.19
N ALA A 468 -20.48 12.06 -16.13
CA ALA A 468 -21.43 12.25 -17.21
C ALA A 468 -20.78 12.80 -18.50
N GLN A 469 -21.43 12.63 -19.64
CA GLN A 469 -20.90 13.04 -20.95
C GLN A 469 -20.60 14.53 -21.06
N ASP A 470 -21.24 15.37 -20.25
CA ASP A 470 -21.01 16.82 -20.19
C ASP A 470 -19.88 17.24 -19.24
N GLY A 471 -19.29 16.28 -18.51
CA GLY A 471 -18.24 16.50 -17.51
C GLY A 471 -18.76 16.66 -16.08
N THR A 472 -20.06 16.41 -15.84
CA THR A 472 -20.65 16.45 -14.51
C THR A 472 -20.18 15.26 -13.67
N LEU A 473 -19.71 15.54 -12.46
CA LEU A 473 -19.22 14.54 -11.50
C LEU A 473 -20.40 13.82 -10.80
N PRO A 474 -20.22 12.56 -10.38
CA PRO A 474 -21.27 11.80 -9.69
C PRO A 474 -21.55 12.28 -8.26
N VAL A 475 -20.78 13.22 -7.75
CA VAL A 475 -20.87 13.75 -6.39
C VAL A 475 -21.37 15.19 -6.37
N LYS A 476 -22.01 15.58 -5.26
CA LYS A 476 -22.50 16.93 -5.02
C LYS A 476 -21.91 17.47 -3.73
N LEU A 477 -21.61 18.76 -3.69
CA LEU A 477 -21.27 19.50 -2.48
C LEU A 477 -22.14 20.74 -2.34
N PHE A 478 -22.59 21.03 -1.14
CA PHE A 478 -23.48 22.17 -0.85
C PHE A 478 -24.75 22.15 -1.72
N GLY A 479 -25.25 20.96 -2.03
CA GLY A 479 -26.42 20.76 -2.91
C GLY A 479 -26.17 21.07 -4.39
N ARG A 480 -24.94 21.42 -4.79
CA ARG A 480 -24.56 21.78 -6.18
C ARG A 480 -23.97 20.58 -6.91
N THR A 481 -24.30 20.46 -8.18
CA THR A 481 -23.61 19.56 -9.12
C THR A 481 -22.25 20.15 -9.47
N LEU A 482 -21.23 19.31 -9.50
CA LEU A 482 -19.85 19.69 -9.81
C LEU A 482 -19.53 19.26 -11.23
N ASN A 483 -18.77 20.08 -11.97
CA ASN A 483 -18.41 19.78 -13.35
C ASN A 483 -16.95 20.15 -13.61
N PHE A 484 -16.19 19.29 -14.27
CA PHE A 484 -14.77 19.54 -14.56
C PHE A 484 -14.50 20.85 -15.29
N LYS A 485 -15.43 21.31 -16.15
CA LYS A 485 -15.30 22.59 -16.88
C LYS A 485 -15.12 23.77 -15.95
N GLY A 486 -15.67 23.72 -14.73
CA GLY A 486 -15.50 24.73 -13.71
C GLY A 486 -14.04 24.99 -13.31
N ILE A 487 -13.12 24.01 -13.45
CA ILE A 487 -11.69 24.22 -13.22
C ILE A 487 -11.11 25.23 -14.23
N GLN A 488 -11.44 25.07 -15.51
CA GLN A 488 -10.99 25.98 -16.56
C GLN A 488 -11.68 27.36 -16.47
N GLU A 489 -12.97 27.39 -16.16
CA GLU A 489 -13.75 28.62 -15.99
C GLU A 489 -13.20 29.49 -14.85
N LYS A 490 -12.70 28.87 -13.78
CA LYS A 490 -12.01 29.53 -12.66
C LYS A 490 -10.56 29.93 -12.97
N GLY A 491 -10.06 29.63 -14.16
CA GLY A 491 -8.69 29.96 -14.58
C GLY A 491 -7.59 29.14 -13.88
N ILE A 492 -7.91 28.00 -13.29
CA ILE A 492 -6.98 27.14 -12.57
C ILE A 492 -6.01 26.46 -13.56
N GLN A 493 -4.69 26.62 -13.34
CA GLN A 493 -3.68 25.88 -14.08
C GLN A 493 -3.57 24.46 -13.52
N TRP A 494 -3.81 23.44 -14.33
CA TRP A 494 -3.85 22.05 -13.86
C TRP A 494 -2.73 21.21 -14.46
N LEU A 495 -1.99 20.50 -13.58
CA LEU A 495 -1.05 19.43 -13.94
C LEU A 495 -1.63 18.10 -13.48
N LEU A 496 -1.86 17.20 -14.43
CA LEU A 496 -2.25 15.80 -14.19
C LEU A 496 -1.02 14.90 -14.23
N CYS A 497 -0.68 14.25 -13.13
CA CYS A 497 0.40 13.27 -13.06
C CYS A 497 -0.21 11.87 -12.93
N TYR A 498 0.18 10.93 -13.81
CA TYR A 498 -0.19 9.54 -13.68
C TYR A 498 1.02 8.61 -13.80
N ALA A 499 0.89 7.39 -13.31
CA ALA A 499 1.91 6.37 -13.39
C ALA A 499 1.54 5.35 -14.49
N GLU A 500 2.49 5.03 -15.38
CA GLU A 500 2.25 4.17 -16.54
C GLU A 500 1.89 2.73 -16.15
N LYS A 501 2.48 2.26 -15.03
CA LYS A 501 2.28 0.91 -14.48
C LYS A 501 1.42 0.93 -13.22
N ASP A 502 0.53 1.91 -13.12
CA ASP A 502 -0.43 1.99 -12.03
C ASP A 502 -1.54 0.95 -12.22
N ASP A 503 -1.62 0.02 -11.31
CA ASP A 503 -2.65 -1.01 -11.31
C ASP A 503 -3.79 -0.70 -10.33
N LEU A 504 -3.77 0.47 -9.68
CA LEU A 504 -4.84 0.99 -8.83
C LEU A 504 -5.65 2.07 -9.54
N VAL A 505 -4.99 3.04 -10.14
CA VAL A 505 -5.61 4.13 -10.88
C VAL A 505 -5.05 4.13 -12.30
N ASP A 506 -5.72 3.44 -13.22
CA ASP A 506 -5.31 3.37 -14.62
C ASP A 506 -5.21 4.76 -15.25
N LYS A 507 -4.35 4.88 -16.26
CA LYS A 507 -4.22 6.11 -17.04
C LYS A 507 -5.58 6.72 -17.41
N ALA A 508 -6.51 5.91 -17.92
CA ALA A 508 -7.82 6.38 -18.38
C ALA A 508 -8.64 7.05 -17.26
N ALA A 509 -8.53 6.52 -16.03
CA ALA A 509 -9.18 7.11 -14.86
C ALA A 509 -8.51 8.42 -14.44
N ALA A 510 -7.17 8.48 -14.42
CA ALA A 510 -6.42 9.65 -13.99
C ALA A 510 -6.59 10.85 -14.93
N ILE A 511 -6.60 10.61 -16.25
CA ILE A 511 -6.67 11.68 -17.26
C ILE A 511 -8.09 11.95 -17.79
N ALA A 512 -9.14 11.35 -17.20
CA ALA A 512 -10.53 11.54 -17.60
C ALA A 512 -10.95 13.02 -17.76
N PRO A 513 -10.43 13.98 -16.94
CA PRO A 513 -10.75 15.39 -17.12
C PRO A 513 -10.37 15.98 -18.49
N LEU A 514 -9.42 15.38 -19.20
CA LEU A 514 -8.98 15.88 -20.52
C LEU A 514 -10.05 15.79 -21.60
N ASP A 515 -11.08 14.99 -21.39
CA ASP A 515 -12.25 14.96 -22.29
C ASP A 515 -13.05 16.28 -22.22
N PHE A 516 -12.87 17.06 -21.17
CA PHE A 516 -13.70 18.24 -20.86
C PHE A 516 -12.91 19.54 -20.73
N VAL A 517 -11.64 19.45 -20.29
CA VAL A 517 -10.79 20.61 -20.00
C VAL A 517 -9.36 20.40 -20.49
N LYS A 518 -8.66 21.51 -20.73
CA LYS A 518 -7.23 21.48 -21.06
C LYS A 518 -6.41 21.44 -19.76
N ALA A 519 -5.54 20.44 -19.63
CA ALA A 519 -4.57 20.34 -18.56
C ALA A 519 -3.23 19.82 -19.10
N GLU A 520 -2.14 20.14 -18.40
CA GLU A 520 -0.83 19.57 -18.68
C GLU A 520 -0.75 18.15 -18.11
N VAL A 521 -0.03 17.27 -18.77
CA VAL A 521 0.09 15.86 -18.38
C VAL A 521 1.53 15.47 -18.15
N THR A 522 1.79 14.75 -17.07
CA THR A 522 3.08 14.14 -16.77
C THR A 522 2.93 12.65 -16.50
N VAL A 523 3.80 11.85 -17.15
CA VAL A 523 3.81 10.39 -17.04
C VAL A 523 5.02 9.94 -16.26
N PHE A 524 4.81 9.02 -15.31
CA PHE A 524 5.89 8.35 -14.58
C PHE A 524 5.93 6.86 -14.96
N PRO A 525 7.10 6.28 -15.28
CA PRO A 525 7.20 4.93 -15.83
C PRO A 525 7.15 3.80 -14.79
N LYS A 526 6.51 4.00 -13.67
CA LYS A 526 6.39 3.05 -12.53
C LYS A 526 4.95 2.96 -12.05
N GLY A 527 4.73 2.25 -10.93
CA GLY A 527 3.42 2.08 -10.30
C GLY A 527 3.03 3.21 -9.35
N HIS A 528 1.86 3.06 -8.73
CA HIS A 528 1.11 4.06 -7.95
C HIS A 528 1.94 4.83 -6.91
N GLY A 529 2.71 4.14 -6.08
CA GLY A 529 3.48 4.74 -4.98
C GLY A 529 4.81 5.37 -5.39
N ALA A 530 5.28 5.15 -6.62
CA ALA A 530 6.64 5.52 -7.03
C ALA A 530 6.90 7.03 -6.99
N ILE A 531 5.89 7.86 -7.32
CA ILE A 531 6.00 9.33 -7.29
C ILE A 531 6.31 9.81 -5.87
N ALA A 532 5.68 9.21 -4.87
CA ALA A 532 5.86 9.59 -3.48
C ALA A 532 7.12 8.99 -2.83
N THR A 533 7.67 7.94 -3.40
CA THR A 533 8.78 7.17 -2.85
C THR A 533 10.07 7.33 -3.65
N SER A 534 10.35 6.41 -4.58
CA SER A 534 11.63 6.36 -5.30
C SER A 534 11.87 7.56 -6.22
N TRP A 535 10.81 8.12 -6.85
CA TRP A 535 10.93 9.24 -7.79
C TRP A 535 11.06 10.61 -7.10
N SER A 536 10.77 10.70 -5.81
CA SER A 536 11.05 11.90 -5.03
C SER A 536 12.55 12.11 -4.78
N HIS A 537 13.40 11.10 -4.98
CA HIS A 537 14.84 11.23 -4.89
C HIS A 537 15.41 12.09 -6.04
N GLN A 538 16.37 12.98 -5.71
CA GLN A 538 16.87 14.01 -6.63
C GLN A 538 17.63 13.47 -7.84
N ASP A 539 18.25 12.30 -7.71
CA ASP A 539 19.12 11.72 -8.75
C ASP A 539 18.39 10.79 -9.71
N THR A 540 17.07 10.58 -9.52
CA THR A 540 16.30 9.75 -10.43
C THR A 540 16.10 10.40 -11.80
N GLU A 541 15.90 9.57 -12.82
CA GLU A 541 15.67 10.04 -14.19
C GLU A 541 14.46 10.96 -14.28
N CYS A 542 13.34 10.58 -13.66
CA CYS A 542 12.11 11.37 -13.60
C CYS A 542 11.98 12.12 -12.27
N ALA A 543 13.08 12.68 -11.73
CA ALA A 543 13.03 13.42 -10.47
C ALA A 543 12.04 14.59 -10.54
N LEU A 544 11.28 14.77 -9.46
CA LEU A 544 10.11 15.65 -9.42
C LEU A 544 10.41 17.13 -9.73
N HIS A 545 11.67 17.58 -9.51
CA HIS A 545 12.12 18.95 -9.79
C HIS A 545 12.71 19.15 -11.20
N LYS A 546 12.75 18.09 -12.03
CA LYS A 546 13.33 18.10 -13.38
C LYS A 546 12.25 18.15 -14.46
N ARG A 547 12.72 18.44 -15.70
CA ARG A 547 12.00 18.16 -16.92
C ARG A 547 12.54 16.85 -17.50
N PHE A 548 11.68 16.01 -18.02
CA PHE A 548 12.04 14.76 -18.67
C PHE A 548 11.20 14.57 -19.95
N GLY A 549 11.86 14.66 -21.10
CA GLY A 549 11.17 14.77 -22.39
C GLY A 549 10.30 16.03 -22.46
N SER A 550 9.05 15.88 -22.88
CA SER A 550 8.05 16.95 -22.89
C SER A 550 7.36 17.18 -21.53
N CYS A 551 7.61 16.30 -20.55
CA CYS A 551 6.96 16.34 -19.25
C CYS A 551 7.69 17.25 -18.25
N ARG A 552 6.94 17.82 -17.30
CA ARG A 552 7.49 18.49 -16.11
C ARG A 552 7.13 17.70 -14.87
N GLY A 553 8.11 17.43 -14.01
CA GLY A 553 7.81 16.94 -12.68
C GLY A 553 6.94 17.94 -11.89
N PRO A 554 6.15 17.49 -10.93
CA PRO A 554 5.22 18.36 -10.18
C PRO A 554 5.93 19.47 -9.39
N VAL A 555 7.14 19.21 -8.89
CA VAL A 555 7.97 20.24 -8.25
C VAL A 555 8.47 21.26 -9.28
N ARG A 556 8.86 20.81 -10.49
CA ARG A 556 9.26 21.70 -11.56
C ARG A 556 8.10 22.58 -12.02
N PHE A 557 6.91 22.03 -12.14
CA PHE A 557 5.70 22.81 -12.44
C PHE A 557 5.49 23.92 -11.43
N GLN A 558 5.58 23.62 -10.13
CA GLN A 558 5.44 24.60 -9.07
C GLN A 558 6.51 25.70 -9.14
N LEU A 559 7.77 25.36 -9.44
CA LEU A 559 8.86 26.33 -9.63
C LEU A 559 8.58 27.25 -10.82
N ASP A 560 8.11 26.71 -11.95
CA ASP A 560 7.79 27.51 -13.15
C ASP A 560 6.62 28.49 -12.88
N LEU A 561 5.68 28.14 -11.97
CA LEU A 561 4.62 29.06 -11.55
C LEU A 561 5.14 30.23 -10.72
N GLU A 562 6.23 30.07 -9.99
CA GLU A 562 6.86 31.15 -9.23
C GLU A 562 7.54 32.19 -10.13
N GLU A 563 8.15 31.74 -11.22
CA GLU A 563 8.87 32.59 -12.18
C GLU A 563 7.93 33.48 -13.01
N LYS A 564 6.67 33.08 -13.16
CA LYS A 564 5.65 33.93 -13.80
C LYS A 564 5.27 35.08 -12.85
N LYS A 565 5.61 36.32 -13.24
CA LYS A 565 5.11 37.52 -12.53
C LYS A 565 3.57 37.43 -12.46
N PRO A 566 2.96 37.84 -11.32
CA PRO A 566 1.52 37.95 -11.29
C PRO A 566 1.08 38.84 -12.45
N ARG A 567 0.11 38.43 -13.24
CA ARG A 567 -0.54 39.33 -14.21
C ARG A 567 -1.17 40.46 -13.42
N PRO A 568 -0.98 41.72 -13.83
CA PRO A 568 -1.51 42.86 -13.14
C PRO A 568 -3.02 42.82 -12.99
#